data_21e4e3385faf11f4c54aaf5a7fa52fa1
#
_entry.id   21e4e3385faf11f4c54aaf5a7fa52fa1
#
_cell.length_a   1.000
_cell.length_b   1.000
_cell.length_c   1.000
_cell.angle_alpha   90.00
_cell.angle_beta   90.00
_cell.angle_gamma   90.00
#
_symmetry.space_group_name_H-M   'P 1'
#
loop_
_entity.id
_entity.type
_entity.pdbx_description
1 polymer ?
#
loop_
_entity_poly.entity_id
_entity_poly.type
_entity_poly.pdbx_seq_one_letter_code
_entity_poly.pdbx_strand_id
1 'polypeptide(L)'
;MARERNLGDRKTELAPLIRNYLLQQVESAKENEADLLWMKMEIRNFLNNPLDRKVITEIMLEVQRDGLPETRKQVSALYQYFGLHDKALQQLESRKWDKISRAISELTEMQVRQAYDAIKEHVNSKNSVVRKQAQLATVQMK
;
A
#
# COMPACT_ATOMS: atom_id res chain seq x y z
N MET A 1 -4.73 -27.11 -19.37
CA MET A 1 -5.63 -26.09 -18.84
C MET A 1 -4.87 -25.16 -17.90
N ALA A 2 -4.82 -23.89 -18.24
CA ALA A 2 -4.17 -22.93 -17.37
C ALA A 2 -5.01 -22.79 -16.08
N ARG A 3 -4.40 -23.13 -14.96
CA ARG A 3 -5.03 -22.95 -13.66
C ARG A 3 -5.07 -21.46 -13.34
N GLU A 4 -6.25 -20.94 -13.00
CA GLU A 4 -6.33 -19.57 -12.52
C GLU A 4 -5.52 -19.42 -11.25
N ARG A 5 -4.61 -18.47 -11.25
CA ARG A 5 -3.82 -18.15 -10.08
C ARG A 5 -4.65 -17.35 -9.09
N ASN A 6 -4.72 -17.81 -7.87
CA ASN A 6 -5.40 -17.07 -6.82
C ASN A 6 -4.43 -16.10 -6.13
N LEU A 7 -4.98 -15.26 -5.27
CA LEU A 7 -4.24 -14.24 -4.54
C LEU A 7 -3.08 -14.82 -3.71
N GLY A 8 -3.34 -15.94 -3.02
CA GLY A 8 -2.34 -16.59 -2.17
C GLY A 8 -1.15 -17.14 -2.95
N ASP A 9 -1.42 -17.80 -4.07
CA ASP A 9 -0.38 -18.35 -4.94
C ASP A 9 0.51 -17.24 -5.50
N ARG A 10 -0.11 -16.17 -5.99
CA ARG A 10 0.61 -15.06 -6.57
C ARG A 10 1.43 -14.31 -5.52
N LYS A 11 0.89 -14.18 -4.32
CA LYS A 11 1.60 -13.57 -3.19
C LYS A 11 2.86 -14.35 -2.85
N THR A 12 2.78 -15.68 -2.82
CA THR A 12 3.94 -16.54 -2.55
C THR A 12 5.03 -16.35 -3.61
N GLU A 13 4.67 -16.17 -4.86
CA GLU A 13 5.62 -15.95 -5.95
C GLU A 13 6.28 -14.57 -5.88
N LEU A 14 5.50 -13.53 -5.59
CA LEU A 14 5.98 -12.15 -5.63
C LEU A 14 6.63 -11.67 -4.33
N ALA A 15 6.28 -12.25 -3.18
CA ALA A 15 6.77 -11.78 -1.89
C ALA A 15 8.30 -11.74 -1.79
N PRO A 16 9.05 -12.78 -2.21
CA PRO A 16 10.52 -12.73 -2.13
C PRO A 16 11.11 -11.60 -2.98
N LEU A 17 10.57 -11.37 -4.17
CA LEU A 17 11.04 -10.32 -5.07
C LEU A 17 10.83 -8.93 -4.47
N ILE A 18 9.63 -8.66 -3.99
CA ILE A 18 9.26 -7.37 -3.43
C ILE A 18 10.03 -7.10 -2.13
N ARG A 19 10.11 -8.09 -1.24
CA ARG A 19 10.84 -7.95 0.03
C ARG A 19 12.33 -7.72 -0.19
N ASN A 20 12.92 -8.45 -1.13
CA ASN A 20 14.32 -8.28 -1.47
C ASN A 20 14.60 -6.87 -2.00
N TYR A 21 13.72 -6.38 -2.87
CA TYR A 21 13.80 -5.02 -3.39
C TYR A 21 13.76 -3.99 -2.25
N LEU A 22 12.81 -4.12 -1.33
CA LEU A 22 12.67 -3.19 -0.21
C LEU A 22 13.89 -3.22 0.71
N LEU A 23 14.46 -4.40 0.96
CA LEU A 23 15.68 -4.54 1.76
C LEU A 23 16.87 -3.87 1.09
N GLN A 24 17.03 -4.04 -0.22
CA GLN A 24 18.11 -3.41 -0.96
C GLN A 24 18.00 -1.89 -0.97
N GLN A 25 16.78 -1.35 -1.04
CA GLN A 25 16.55 0.09 -0.95
C GLN A 25 17.04 0.67 0.38
N VAL A 26 16.85 -0.07 1.48
CA VAL A 26 17.27 0.39 2.81
C VAL A 26 18.79 0.29 2.98
N GLU A 27 19.40 -0.79 2.48
CA GLU A 27 20.82 -1.08 2.71
C GLU A 27 21.77 -0.42 1.71
N SER A 28 21.34 -0.21 0.47
CA SER A 28 22.23 0.17 -0.64
C SER A 28 21.77 1.40 -1.40
N ALA A 29 21.13 2.35 -0.76
CA ALA A 29 20.53 3.52 -1.44
C ALA A 29 21.49 4.29 -2.34
N LYS A 30 22.82 4.07 -2.27
CA LYS A 30 23.82 4.81 -3.04
C LYS A 30 24.71 3.95 -3.94
N GLU A 31 24.76 2.64 -3.74
CA GLU A 31 25.77 1.80 -4.42
C GLU A 31 25.27 1.10 -5.68
N ASN A 32 23.96 0.91 -5.85
CA ASN A 32 23.39 0.16 -6.98
C ASN A 32 22.17 0.86 -7.59
N GLU A 33 22.29 2.12 -7.99
CA GLU A 33 21.20 2.87 -8.59
C GLU A 33 20.63 2.20 -9.85
N ALA A 34 21.50 1.60 -10.67
CA ALA A 34 21.07 0.89 -11.89
C ALA A 34 20.24 -0.34 -11.56
N ASP A 35 20.65 -1.13 -10.56
CA ASP A 35 19.93 -2.32 -10.13
C ASP A 35 18.59 -1.97 -9.50
N LEU A 36 18.54 -0.90 -8.71
CA LEU A 36 17.32 -0.41 -8.10
C LEU A 36 16.33 0.08 -9.14
N LEU A 37 16.82 0.78 -10.17
CA LEU A 37 15.98 1.23 -11.27
C LEU A 37 15.39 0.05 -12.04
N TRP A 38 16.21 -0.98 -12.30
CA TRP A 38 15.78 -2.20 -12.96
C TRP A 38 14.66 -2.89 -12.18
N MET A 39 14.83 -3.02 -10.87
CA MET A 39 13.83 -3.62 -10.00
C MET A 39 12.53 -2.81 -9.97
N LYS A 40 12.62 -1.48 -9.96
CA LYS A 40 11.44 -0.62 -10.07
C LYS A 40 10.69 -0.85 -11.37
N MET A 41 11.41 -1.01 -12.47
CA MET A 41 10.80 -1.29 -13.78
C MET A 41 10.10 -2.63 -13.80
N GLU A 42 10.71 -3.67 -13.19
CA GLU A 42 10.08 -4.98 -13.08
C GLU A 42 8.79 -4.93 -12.27
N ILE A 43 8.82 -4.27 -11.13
CA ILE A 43 7.63 -4.11 -10.28
C ILE A 43 6.55 -3.37 -11.06
N ARG A 44 6.89 -2.32 -11.77
CA ARG A 44 5.94 -1.55 -12.56
C ARG A 44 5.25 -2.43 -13.62
N ASN A 45 5.99 -3.35 -14.24
CA ASN A 45 5.41 -4.28 -15.20
C ASN A 45 4.38 -5.20 -14.56
N PHE A 46 4.63 -5.69 -13.34
CA PHE A 46 3.64 -6.49 -12.60
C PHE A 46 2.38 -5.69 -12.29
N LEU A 47 2.49 -4.39 -12.06
CA LEU A 47 1.37 -3.53 -11.68
C LEU A 47 0.34 -3.34 -12.79
N ASN A 48 0.64 -3.73 -14.02
CA ASN A 48 -0.33 -3.73 -15.11
C ASN A 48 -1.43 -4.79 -14.93
N ASN A 49 -1.18 -5.82 -14.11
CA ASN A 49 -2.14 -6.87 -13.82
C ASN A 49 -2.85 -6.53 -12.50
N PRO A 50 -4.21 -6.48 -12.48
CA PRO A 50 -4.95 -6.13 -11.26
C PRO A 50 -4.69 -7.05 -10.07
N LEU A 51 -4.53 -8.36 -10.31
CA LEU A 51 -4.22 -9.30 -9.24
C LEU A 51 -2.85 -9.02 -8.63
N ASP A 52 -1.84 -8.83 -9.47
CA ASP A 52 -0.48 -8.54 -9.02
C ASP A 52 -0.43 -7.22 -8.26
N ARG A 53 -1.16 -6.21 -8.73
CA ARG A 53 -1.27 -4.92 -8.05
C ARG A 53 -1.80 -5.08 -6.63
N LYS A 54 -2.85 -5.87 -6.46
CA LYS A 54 -3.43 -6.17 -5.14
C LYS A 54 -2.44 -6.91 -4.26
N VAL A 55 -1.77 -7.90 -4.82
CA VAL A 55 -0.77 -8.71 -4.09
C VAL A 55 0.39 -7.83 -3.62
N ILE A 56 0.93 -7.00 -4.49
CA ILE A 56 2.05 -6.11 -4.15
C ILE A 56 1.64 -5.13 -3.05
N THR A 57 0.43 -4.59 -3.12
CA THR A 57 -0.10 -3.72 -2.05
C THR A 57 -0.14 -4.46 -0.72
N GLU A 58 -0.64 -5.70 -0.69
CA GLU A 58 -0.69 -6.50 0.53
C GLU A 58 0.69 -6.80 1.10
N ILE A 59 1.66 -7.12 0.25
CA ILE A 59 3.04 -7.38 0.68
C ILE A 59 3.63 -6.11 1.30
N MET A 60 3.43 -4.96 0.67
CA MET A 60 3.91 -3.68 1.20
C MET A 60 3.29 -3.37 2.57
N LEU A 61 1.99 -3.62 2.73
CA LEU A 61 1.31 -3.41 4.02
C LEU A 61 1.89 -4.32 5.11
N GLU A 62 2.19 -5.57 4.79
CA GLU A 62 2.81 -6.49 5.75
C GLU A 62 4.20 -6.02 6.17
N VAL A 63 5.01 -5.61 5.21
CA VAL A 63 6.36 -5.08 5.51
C VAL A 63 6.25 -3.80 6.34
N GLN A 64 5.27 -2.95 6.05
CA GLN A 64 5.03 -1.71 6.76
C GLN A 64 4.71 -1.94 8.23
N ARG A 65 3.88 -2.95 8.53
CA ARG A 65 3.47 -3.26 9.91
C ARG A 65 4.63 -3.69 10.78
N ASP A 66 5.55 -4.48 10.22
CA ASP A 66 6.68 -5.05 10.95
C ASP A 66 7.96 -4.25 10.79
N GLY A 67 7.94 -3.20 9.99
CA GLY A 67 9.14 -2.47 9.61
C GLY A 67 9.66 -1.51 10.67
N LEU A 68 10.98 -1.35 10.69
CA LEU A 68 11.64 -0.29 11.44
C LEU A 68 11.32 1.07 10.79
N PRO A 69 11.46 2.18 11.52
CA PRO A 69 11.08 3.51 10.98
C PRO A 69 11.69 3.83 9.61
N GLU A 70 12.93 3.46 9.37
CA GLU A 70 13.59 3.70 8.09
C GLU A 70 12.95 2.89 6.96
N THR A 71 12.69 1.62 7.19
CA THR A 71 12.00 0.74 6.25
C THR A 71 10.59 1.26 5.96
N ARG A 72 9.88 1.71 6.98
CA ARG A 72 8.52 2.23 6.85
C ARG A 72 8.48 3.47 5.95
N LYS A 73 9.46 4.36 6.05
CA LYS A 73 9.55 5.52 5.15
C LYS A 73 9.74 5.09 3.70
N GLN A 74 10.61 4.10 3.48
CA GLN A 74 10.89 3.61 2.12
C GLN A 74 9.67 2.93 1.50
N VAL A 75 8.97 2.11 2.27
CA VAL A 75 7.75 1.43 1.80
C VAL A 75 6.68 2.46 1.45
N SER A 76 6.47 3.43 2.32
CA SER A 76 5.50 4.50 2.09
C SER A 76 5.81 5.28 0.81
N ALA A 77 7.09 5.63 0.60
CA ALA A 77 7.53 6.33 -0.60
C ALA A 77 7.30 5.51 -1.87
N LEU A 78 7.61 4.22 -1.84
CA LEU A 78 7.41 3.32 -2.99
C LEU A 78 5.94 3.09 -3.30
N TYR A 79 5.13 2.93 -2.28
CA TYR A 79 3.68 2.79 -2.42
C TYR A 79 3.10 3.97 -3.19
N GLN A 80 3.50 5.18 -2.82
CA GLN A 80 3.06 6.40 -3.49
C GLN A 80 3.72 6.56 -4.87
N TYR A 81 4.99 6.21 -5.00
CA TYR A 81 5.71 6.27 -6.28
C TYR A 81 5.02 5.43 -7.35
N PHE A 82 4.54 4.23 -7.00
CA PHE A 82 3.83 3.36 -7.94
C PHE A 82 2.35 3.73 -8.11
N GLY A 83 1.87 4.76 -7.44
CA GLY A 83 0.48 5.19 -7.55
C GLY A 83 -0.52 4.21 -6.95
N LEU A 84 -0.08 3.36 -6.02
CA LEU A 84 -0.96 2.37 -5.39
C LEU A 84 -2.02 3.01 -4.51
N HIS A 85 -1.77 4.23 -4.03
CA HIS A 85 -2.70 5.01 -3.21
C HIS A 85 -3.92 5.51 -4.01
N ASP A 86 -3.83 5.58 -5.34
CA ASP A 86 -4.92 6.12 -6.17
C ASP A 86 -6.21 5.31 -6.01
N LYS A 87 -6.10 3.99 -6.01
CA LYS A 87 -7.27 3.12 -5.83
C LYS A 87 -7.87 3.29 -4.44
N ALA A 88 -7.05 3.39 -3.41
CA ALA A 88 -7.52 3.60 -2.04
C ALA A 88 -8.25 4.95 -1.91
N LEU A 89 -7.73 6.00 -2.54
CA LEU A 89 -8.40 7.31 -2.57
C LEU A 89 -9.78 7.21 -3.21
N GLN A 90 -9.91 6.47 -4.31
CA GLN A 90 -11.20 6.24 -4.97
C GLN A 90 -12.17 5.48 -4.06
N GLN A 91 -11.67 4.50 -3.31
CA GLN A 91 -12.50 3.71 -2.40
C GLN A 91 -13.08 4.53 -1.24
N LEU A 92 -12.47 5.65 -0.89
CA LEU A 92 -13.03 6.55 0.12
C LEU A 92 -14.39 7.12 -0.29
N GLU A 93 -14.68 7.17 -1.58
CA GLU A 93 -15.96 7.63 -2.12
C GLU A 93 -16.97 6.50 -2.37
N SER A 94 -16.62 5.28 -2.01
CA SER A 94 -17.49 4.11 -2.16
C SER A 94 -18.73 4.22 -1.28
N ARG A 95 -19.83 3.59 -1.71
CA ARG A 95 -21.03 3.44 -0.90
C ARG A 95 -20.95 2.27 0.07
N LYS A 96 -19.95 1.40 -0.10
CA LYS A 96 -19.76 0.22 0.74
C LYS A 96 -18.83 0.57 1.90
N TRP A 97 -19.34 0.44 3.13
CA TRP A 97 -18.60 0.80 4.33
C TRP A 97 -17.30 0.01 4.49
N ASP A 98 -17.30 -1.27 4.10
CA ASP A 98 -16.12 -2.12 4.20
C ASP A 98 -14.98 -1.63 3.29
N LYS A 99 -15.30 -1.13 2.10
CA LYS A 99 -14.32 -0.54 1.19
C LYS A 99 -13.77 0.78 1.72
N ILE A 100 -14.63 1.63 2.25
CA ILE A 100 -14.21 2.89 2.87
C ILE A 100 -13.28 2.60 4.05
N SER A 101 -13.66 1.66 4.91
CA SER A 101 -12.91 1.27 6.08
C SER A 101 -11.50 0.77 5.73
N ARG A 102 -11.39 -0.11 4.75
CA ARG A 102 -10.10 -0.63 4.28
C ARG A 102 -9.23 0.48 3.70
N ALA A 103 -9.83 1.38 2.91
CA ALA A 103 -9.11 2.49 2.31
C ALA A 103 -8.53 3.42 3.38
N ILE A 104 -9.31 3.75 4.41
CA ILE A 104 -8.83 4.57 5.51
C ILE A 104 -7.64 3.90 6.20
N SER A 105 -7.76 2.62 6.51
CA SER A 105 -6.70 1.85 7.16
C SER A 105 -5.41 1.83 6.31
N GLU A 106 -5.54 1.53 5.03
CA GLU A 106 -4.41 1.47 4.09
C GLU A 106 -3.70 2.81 3.97
N LEU A 107 -4.46 3.88 3.73
CA LEU A 107 -3.91 5.22 3.57
C LEU A 107 -3.24 5.74 4.85
N THR A 108 -3.78 5.36 6.00
CA THR A 108 -3.21 5.71 7.30
C THR A 108 -1.90 4.96 7.55
N GLU A 109 -1.88 3.64 7.33
CA GLU A 109 -0.66 2.84 7.49
C GLU A 109 0.47 3.33 6.59
N MET A 110 0.14 3.71 5.36
CA MET A 110 1.10 4.20 4.38
C MET A 110 1.40 5.70 4.50
N GLN A 111 0.79 6.37 5.48
CA GLN A 111 1.02 7.80 5.75
C GLN A 111 0.81 8.68 4.51
N VAL A 112 -0.27 8.44 3.78
CA VAL A 112 -0.63 9.22 2.60
C VAL A 112 -1.32 10.51 3.03
N ARG A 113 -0.55 11.55 3.28
CA ARG A 113 -1.05 12.81 3.85
C ARG A 113 -2.09 13.51 2.98
N GLN A 114 -2.00 13.36 1.66
CA GLN A 114 -3.00 13.95 0.75
C GLN A 114 -4.41 13.38 0.97
N ALA A 115 -4.53 12.22 1.63
CA ALA A 115 -5.81 11.62 1.95
C ALA A 115 -6.48 12.20 3.20
N TYR A 116 -5.76 13.02 3.97
CA TYR A 116 -6.23 13.51 5.25
C TYR A 116 -7.59 14.18 5.18
N ASP A 117 -7.76 15.13 4.26
CA ASP A 117 -9.03 15.86 4.14
C ASP A 117 -10.18 14.95 3.73
N ALA A 118 -9.94 14.03 2.81
CA ALA A 118 -10.94 13.06 2.38
C ALA A 118 -11.36 12.11 3.50
N ILE A 119 -10.39 11.65 4.30
CA ILE A 119 -10.66 10.80 5.48
C ILE A 119 -11.46 11.57 6.52
N LYS A 120 -11.13 12.84 6.73
CA LYS A 120 -11.81 13.70 7.70
C LYS A 120 -13.31 13.84 7.42
N GLU A 121 -13.73 13.73 6.17
CA GLU A 121 -15.14 13.75 5.80
C GLU A 121 -15.94 12.59 6.41
N HIS A 122 -15.26 11.53 6.85
CA HIS A 122 -15.89 10.34 7.41
C HIS A 122 -15.91 10.30 8.94
N VAL A 123 -15.42 11.33 9.63
CA VAL A 123 -15.35 11.34 11.13
C VAL A 123 -16.72 11.34 11.79
N ASN A 124 -17.77 11.70 11.05
CA ASN A 124 -19.14 11.66 11.53
C ASN A 124 -20.00 10.65 10.76
N SER A 125 -19.38 9.65 10.14
CA SER A 125 -20.09 8.62 9.39
C SER A 125 -21.14 7.92 10.25
N LYS A 126 -22.27 7.57 9.65
CA LYS A 126 -23.30 6.78 10.30
C LYS A 126 -22.85 5.37 10.63
N ASN A 127 -21.92 4.84 9.84
CA ASN A 127 -21.33 3.53 10.11
C ASN A 127 -20.27 3.66 11.21
N SER A 128 -20.44 2.90 12.29
CA SER A 128 -19.56 3.00 13.46
C SER A 128 -18.12 2.60 13.18
N VAL A 129 -17.90 1.63 12.31
CA VAL A 129 -16.54 1.19 11.94
C VAL A 129 -15.81 2.28 11.17
N VAL A 130 -16.46 2.84 10.14
CA VAL A 130 -15.90 3.92 9.33
C VAL A 130 -15.61 5.15 10.22
N ARG A 131 -16.58 5.52 11.07
CA ARG A 131 -16.45 6.67 11.96
C ARG A 131 -15.23 6.53 12.88
N LYS A 132 -15.10 5.40 13.55
CA LYS A 132 -13.97 5.16 14.48
C LYS A 132 -12.64 5.16 13.75
N GLN A 133 -12.56 4.52 12.57
CA GLN A 133 -11.33 4.51 11.79
C GLN A 133 -10.94 5.90 11.31
N ALA A 134 -11.91 6.68 10.85
CA ALA A 134 -11.66 8.05 10.41
C ALA A 134 -11.15 8.92 11.56
N GLN A 135 -11.77 8.81 12.73
CA GLN A 135 -11.35 9.55 13.92
C GLN A 135 -9.92 9.19 14.33
N LEU A 136 -9.60 7.89 14.36
CA LEU A 136 -8.27 7.42 14.68
C LEU A 136 -7.24 7.90 13.65
N ALA A 137 -7.57 7.79 12.37
CA ALA A 137 -6.70 8.22 11.27
C ALA A 137 -6.36 9.71 11.36
N THR A 138 -7.33 10.56 11.68
CA THR A 138 -7.09 12.01 11.77
C THR A 138 -6.14 12.36 12.92
N VAL A 139 -6.07 11.52 13.95
CA VAL A 139 -5.10 11.69 15.04
C VAL A 139 -3.72 11.22 14.59
N GLN A 140 -3.65 10.05 13.95
CA GLN A 140 -2.39 9.43 13.55
C GLN A 140 -1.69 10.13 12.39
N MET A 141 -2.44 10.80 11.53
CA MET A 141 -1.91 11.46 10.34
C MET A 141 -1.64 12.97 10.51
N LYS A 142 -1.79 13.47 11.68
CA LYS A 142 -1.54 14.88 11.97
C LYS A 142 -0.07 15.27 11.84
#